data_bc6b1dd76be8952795361823cb031087
#
_entry.id   bc6b1dd76be8952795361823cb031087
#
_cell.length_a   1.000
_cell.length_b   1.000
_cell.length_c   1.000
_cell.angle_alpha   90.00
_cell.angle_beta   90.00
_cell.angle_gamma   90.00
#
_symmetry.space_group_name_H-M   'P 1'
#
loop_
_entity.id
_entity.type
_entity.pdbx_description
1 polymer ?
#
loop_
_entity_poly.entity_id
_entity_poly.type
_entity_poly.pdbx_seq_one_letter_code
_entity_poly.pdbx_strand_id
1 'polypeptide(L)'
;MGNRSVATTGPPVFATVLRRQRGFSLLELLVALIVVVLFTSLANLTINSGGQDIQLQSTVYNLADVAGYALDEAQMTGVDYGLLLREDQDTGETIYSYQWLERGLDGWGAPISGKELFAEQRLPPGIALELELEDAPFVELSPDDDGEAEIISPQVVFYASGEATVGTINVFQVEDGELLWRIEWDLFGRFDVLRRGEAEVEY
;
A
#
# COMPACT_ATOMS: atom_id res chain seq x y z
N MET A 1 40.67 -47.87 -87.51
CA MET A 1 39.24 -47.44 -87.53
C MET A 1 38.80 -47.41 -86.10
N GLY A 2 38.86 -46.26 -85.49
CA GLY A 2 38.53 -46.07 -84.09
C GLY A 2 37.17 -45.28 -83.94
N ASN A 3 36.29 -45.89 -83.25
CA ASN A 3 35.00 -45.26 -82.96
C ASN A 3 35.07 -44.67 -81.53
N ARG A 4 35.07 -43.33 -81.45
CA ARG A 4 34.98 -42.56 -80.16
C ARG A 4 33.53 -42.35 -79.83
N SER A 5 33.05 -43.04 -78.78
CA SER A 5 31.80 -42.72 -78.14
C SER A 5 31.94 -41.46 -77.28
N VAL A 6 31.13 -40.43 -77.59
CA VAL A 6 31.01 -39.21 -76.80
C VAL A 6 29.96 -39.44 -75.75
N ALA A 7 30.33 -39.37 -74.49
CA ALA A 7 29.40 -39.38 -73.36
C ALA A 7 28.82 -37.98 -73.14
N THR A 8 27.56 -37.88 -73.32
CA THR A 8 26.80 -36.62 -73.01
C THR A 8 26.46 -36.60 -71.52
N THR A 9 27.13 -35.77 -70.79
CA THR A 9 26.84 -35.52 -69.36
C THR A 9 25.68 -34.51 -69.27
N GLY A 10 24.51 -34.98 -68.85
CA GLY A 10 23.37 -34.11 -68.59
C GLY A 10 23.59 -33.30 -67.30
N PRO A 11 22.95 -32.14 -67.19
CA PRO A 11 23.12 -31.25 -66.01
C PRO A 11 22.44 -31.88 -64.77
N PRO A 12 22.97 -31.58 -63.56
CA PRO A 12 22.39 -32.10 -62.31
C PRO A 12 21.05 -31.46 -62.03
N VAL A 13 20.04 -32.29 -61.81
CA VAL A 13 18.66 -31.86 -61.45
C VAL A 13 18.68 -31.59 -59.93
N PHE A 14 18.71 -30.32 -59.57
CA PHE A 14 18.49 -29.89 -58.19
C PHE A 14 17.04 -30.08 -57.80
N ALA A 15 16.72 -31.13 -57.01
CA ALA A 15 15.42 -31.29 -56.40
C ALA A 15 15.18 -30.20 -55.35
N THR A 16 14.41 -29.19 -55.70
CA THR A 16 13.96 -28.18 -54.75
C THR A 16 12.97 -28.82 -53.79
N VAL A 17 13.39 -29.10 -52.56
CA VAL A 17 12.50 -29.55 -51.49
C VAL A 17 11.58 -28.37 -51.12
N LEU A 18 10.37 -28.36 -51.61
CA LEU A 18 9.31 -27.44 -51.22
C LEU A 18 8.93 -27.74 -49.75
N ARG A 19 9.52 -26.97 -48.85
CA ARG A 19 9.15 -26.96 -47.43
C ARG A 19 7.71 -26.47 -47.33
N ARG A 20 6.80 -27.39 -47.03
CA ARG A 20 5.36 -27.09 -46.85
C ARG A 20 5.22 -26.14 -45.65
N GLN A 21 5.01 -24.86 -45.90
CA GLN A 21 4.69 -23.87 -44.85
C GLN A 21 3.30 -24.25 -44.32
N ARG A 22 3.25 -24.63 -43.05
CA ARG A 22 2.02 -24.79 -42.30
C ARG A 22 1.63 -23.39 -41.82
N GLY A 23 0.57 -22.84 -42.36
CA GLY A 23 -0.08 -21.63 -41.85
C GLY A 23 -0.77 -21.93 -40.53
N PHE A 24 -0.77 -20.98 -39.59
CA PHE A 24 -1.51 -21.07 -38.36
C PHE A 24 -3.03 -21.12 -38.65
N SER A 25 -3.74 -21.99 -37.97
CA SER A 25 -5.16 -22.05 -38.00
C SER A 25 -5.76 -20.83 -37.27
N LEU A 26 -6.89 -20.30 -37.76
CA LEU A 26 -7.59 -19.20 -37.10
C LEU A 26 -7.98 -19.59 -35.65
N LEU A 27 -8.34 -20.86 -35.44
CA LEU A 27 -8.61 -21.41 -34.11
C LEU A 27 -7.37 -21.42 -33.22
N GLU A 28 -6.19 -21.72 -33.75
CA GLU A 28 -4.93 -21.73 -33.01
C GLU A 28 -4.55 -20.32 -32.54
N LEU A 29 -4.75 -19.31 -33.40
CA LEU A 29 -4.54 -17.91 -33.02
C LEU A 29 -5.52 -17.46 -31.93
N LEU A 30 -6.79 -17.89 -32.01
CA LEU A 30 -7.80 -17.57 -31.01
C LEU A 30 -7.45 -18.19 -29.65
N VAL A 31 -7.04 -19.48 -29.64
CA VAL A 31 -6.62 -20.16 -28.42
C VAL A 31 -5.35 -19.51 -27.85
N ALA A 32 -4.37 -19.19 -28.68
CA ALA A 32 -3.15 -18.50 -28.24
C ALA A 32 -3.47 -17.13 -27.60
N LEU A 33 -4.39 -16.37 -28.19
CA LEU A 33 -4.82 -15.08 -27.65
C LEU A 33 -5.53 -15.23 -26.30
N ILE A 34 -6.42 -16.23 -26.14
CA ILE A 34 -7.05 -16.53 -24.84
C ILE A 34 -6.00 -16.87 -23.79
N VAL A 35 -5.03 -17.72 -24.13
CA VAL A 35 -3.95 -18.09 -23.22
C VAL A 35 -3.12 -16.87 -22.79
N VAL A 36 -2.76 -16.00 -23.74
CA VAL A 36 -2.04 -14.75 -23.43
C VAL A 36 -2.84 -13.85 -22.51
N VAL A 37 -4.14 -13.67 -22.76
CA VAL A 37 -5.03 -12.87 -21.92
C VAL A 37 -5.12 -13.44 -20.49
N LEU A 38 -5.24 -14.77 -20.35
CA LEU A 38 -5.26 -15.43 -19.04
C LEU A 38 -3.94 -15.25 -18.30
N PHE A 39 -2.80 -15.39 -18.96
CA PHE A 39 -1.50 -15.18 -18.34
C PHE A 39 -1.27 -13.72 -17.94
N THR A 40 -1.67 -12.76 -18.77
CA THR A 40 -1.55 -11.33 -18.41
C THR A 40 -2.48 -10.95 -17.26
N SER A 41 -3.66 -11.52 -17.16
CA SER A 41 -4.57 -11.29 -16.02
C SER A 41 -4.01 -11.84 -14.71
N LEU A 42 -3.45 -13.06 -14.73
CA LEU A 42 -2.79 -13.64 -13.55
C LEU A 42 -1.54 -12.85 -13.13
N ALA A 43 -0.75 -12.38 -14.08
CA ALA A 43 0.46 -11.58 -13.79
C ALA A 43 0.10 -10.24 -13.13
N ASN A 44 -0.98 -9.58 -13.57
CA ASN A 44 -1.43 -8.32 -12.97
C ASN A 44 -1.88 -8.48 -11.51
N LEU A 45 -2.55 -9.58 -11.16
CA LEU A 45 -2.96 -9.86 -9.78
C LEU A 45 -1.74 -10.04 -8.85
N THR A 46 -0.69 -10.73 -9.32
CA THR A 46 0.49 -11.00 -8.49
C THR A 46 1.40 -9.76 -8.32
N ILE A 47 1.50 -8.90 -9.33
CA ILE A 47 2.35 -7.70 -9.28
C ILE A 47 1.73 -6.62 -8.38
N ASN A 48 0.42 -6.45 -8.40
CA ASN A 48 -0.25 -5.45 -7.55
C ASN A 48 -0.18 -5.81 -6.06
N SER A 49 -0.34 -7.07 -5.69
CA SER A 49 -0.29 -7.50 -4.29
C SER A 49 1.08 -7.24 -3.64
N GLY A 50 2.18 -7.62 -4.29
CA GLY A 50 3.53 -7.45 -3.72
C GLY A 50 3.98 -5.99 -3.57
N GLY A 51 3.54 -5.11 -4.45
CA GLY A 51 3.85 -3.68 -4.36
C GLY A 51 3.07 -2.96 -3.26
N GLN A 52 1.81 -3.32 -3.06
CA GLN A 52 0.95 -2.76 -2.03
C GLN A 52 1.40 -3.19 -0.63
N ASP A 53 1.80 -4.44 -0.44
CA ASP A 53 2.29 -4.95 0.84
C ASP A 53 3.55 -4.20 1.31
N ILE A 54 4.51 -3.95 0.42
CA ILE A 54 5.73 -3.18 0.73
C ILE A 54 5.39 -1.72 1.05
N GLN A 55 4.48 -1.12 0.29
CA GLN A 55 4.05 0.26 0.53
C GLN A 55 3.31 0.37 1.87
N LEU A 56 2.39 -0.54 2.16
CA LEU A 56 1.66 -0.60 3.42
C LEU A 56 2.61 -0.77 4.61
N GLN A 57 3.54 -1.73 4.52
CA GLN A 57 4.57 -1.92 5.54
C GLN A 57 5.34 -0.63 5.80
N SER A 58 5.83 0.04 4.75
CA SER A 58 6.54 1.30 4.88
C SER A 58 5.69 2.38 5.53
N THR A 59 4.40 2.46 5.21
CA THR A 59 3.46 3.43 5.79
C THR A 59 3.23 3.17 7.27
N VAL A 60 3.08 1.91 7.66
CA VAL A 60 2.86 1.50 9.06
C VAL A 60 4.07 1.82 9.94
N TYR A 61 5.28 1.44 9.49
CA TYR A 61 6.51 1.78 10.22
C TYR A 61 6.75 3.29 10.28
N ASN A 62 6.51 4.00 9.17
CA ASN A 62 6.61 5.46 9.14
C ASN A 62 5.65 6.12 10.13
N LEU A 63 4.41 5.63 10.25
CA LEU A 63 3.44 6.15 11.22
C LEU A 63 3.96 6.01 12.65
N ALA A 64 4.49 4.85 13.05
CA ALA A 64 5.05 4.62 14.38
C ALA A 64 6.30 5.48 14.65
N ASP A 65 7.22 5.56 13.67
CA ASP A 65 8.45 6.36 13.80
C ASP A 65 8.13 7.86 13.94
N VAL A 66 7.18 8.37 13.12
CA VAL A 66 6.76 9.78 13.18
C VAL A 66 5.99 10.07 14.47
N ALA A 67 5.23 9.09 15.00
CA ALA A 67 4.54 9.23 16.28
C ALA A 67 5.54 9.40 17.44
N GLY A 68 6.59 8.57 17.48
CA GLY A 68 7.68 8.73 18.44
C GLY A 68 8.37 10.09 18.30
N TYR A 69 8.65 10.50 17.07
CA TYR A 69 9.23 11.81 16.78
C TYR A 69 8.29 12.97 17.21
N ALA A 70 6.98 12.85 17.01
CA ALA A 70 6.00 13.86 17.42
C ALA A 70 5.99 14.07 18.95
N LEU A 71 6.13 12.97 19.71
CA LEU A 71 6.24 13.05 21.17
C LEU A 71 7.55 13.74 21.60
N ASP A 72 8.68 13.42 20.97
CA ASP A 72 9.95 14.09 21.22
C ASP A 72 9.89 15.59 20.88
N GLU A 73 9.29 15.94 19.74
CA GLU A 73 9.11 17.32 19.30
C GLU A 73 8.17 18.09 20.27
N ALA A 74 7.10 17.43 20.76
CA ALA A 74 6.20 18.03 21.75
C ALA A 74 6.96 18.40 23.03
N GLN A 75 7.79 17.52 23.54
CA GLN A 75 8.61 17.78 24.73
C GLN A 75 9.64 18.90 24.49
N MET A 76 10.23 18.95 23.30
CA MET A 76 11.24 19.95 22.96
C MET A 76 10.65 21.34 22.75
N THR A 77 9.48 21.44 22.14
CA THR A 77 8.83 22.71 21.80
C THR A 77 7.89 23.22 22.89
N GLY A 78 7.45 22.35 23.79
CA GLY A 78 6.42 22.64 24.79
C GLY A 78 5.01 22.78 24.19
N VAL A 79 4.77 22.21 23.01
CA VAL A 79 3.51 22.26 22.28
C VAL A 79 3.02 20.84 22.01
N ASP A 80 1.74 20.57 22.28
CA ASP A 80 1.14 19.26 22.03
C ASP A 80 1.00 19.00 20.53
N TYR A 81 1.26 17.74 20.12
CA TYR A 81 0.99 17.23 18.77
C TYR A 81 -0.18 16.27 18.80
N GLY A 82 -0.82 16.09 17.67
CA GLY A 82 -1.97 15.19 17.55
C GLY A 82 -1.93 14.40 16.26
N LEU A 83 -2.46 13.17 16.32
CA LEU A 83 -2.73 12.33 15.17
C LEU A 83 -4.24 12.28 14.94
N LEU A 84 -4.64 12.67 13.74
CA LEU A 84 -6.01 12.62 13.26
C LEU A 84 -6.11 11.55 12.19
N LEU A 85 -6.89 10.51 12.46
CA LEU A 85 -7.27 9.48 11.50
C LEU A 85 -8.60 9.86 10.86
N ARG A 86 -8.71 9.66 9.57
CA ARG A 86 -9.94 9.96 8.79
C ARG A 86 -10.33 8.79 7.92
N GLU A 87 -11.63 8.67 7.77
CA GLU A 87 -12.27 7.79 6.79
C GLU A 87 -13.01 8.67 5.78
N ASP A 88 -12.55 8.67 4.53
CA ASP A 88 -13.15 9.43 3.44
C ASP A 88 -13.81 8.50 2.43
N GLN A 89 -14.96 8.88 1.90
CA GLN A 89 -15.58 8.20 0.77
C GLN A 89 -15.21 8.92 -0.52
N ASP A 90 -14.31 8.33 -1.31
CA ASP A 90 -13.97 8.84 -2.63
C ASP A 90 -14.47 7.88 -3.71
N THR A 91 -15.29 8.41 -4.65
CA THR A 91 -15.81 7.65 -5.82
C THR A 91 -16.47 6.28 -5.51
N GLY A 92 -16.97 6.12 -4.27
CA GLY A 92 -17.65 4.89 -3.84
C GLY A 92 -16.74 3.85 -3.18
N GLU A 93 -15.48 4.19 -2.97
CA GLU A 93 -14.54 3.41 -2.16
C GLU A 93 -14.22 4.19 -0.88
N THR A 94 -14.08 3.46 0.22
CA THR A 94 -13.61 4.02 1.49
C THR A 94 -12.08 4.07 1.48
N ILE A 95 -11.53 5.26 1.69
CA ILE A 95 -10.09 5.50 1.77
C ILE A 95 -9.77 6.04 3.15
N TYR A 96 -8.82 5.43 3.81
CA TYR A 96 -8.31 5.88 5.10
C TYR A 96 -7.09 6.76 4.92
N SER A 97 -7.00 7.80 5.74
CA SER A 97 -5.87 8.72 5.78
C SER A 97 -5.51 9.08 7.21
N TYR A 98 -4.31 9.61 7.41
CA TYR A 98 -3.93 10.20 8.68
C TYR A 98 -3.20 11.52 8.47
N GLN A 99 -3.39 12.42 9.42
CA GLN A 99 -2.88 13.77 9.42
C GLN A 99 -2.28 14.12 10.78
N TRP A 100 -1.17 14.82 10.77
CA TRP A 100 -0.54 15.35 11.98
C TRP A 100 -1.03 16.77 12.26
N LEU A 101 -1.29 17.06 13.52
CA LEU A 101 -1.75 18.35 13.99
C LEU A 101 -0.81 18.90 15.07
N GLU A 102 -0.75 20.19 15.19
CA GLU A 102 -0.04 20.93 16.25
C GLU A 102 -1.05 21.83 16.97
N ARG A 103 -0.95 21.92 18.29
CA ARG A 103 -1.86 22.72 19.10
C ARG A 103 -1.44 24.18 19.10
N GLY A 104 -2.21 25.01 18.39
CA GLY A 104 -2.03 26.47 18.37
C GLY A 104 -2.91 27.19 19.39
N LEU A 105 -2.87 28.52 19.34
CA LEU A 105 -3.70 29.39 20.22
C LEU A 105 -5.20 29.27 19.91
N ASP A 106 -5.53 29.03 18.64
CA ASP A 106 -6.91 28.97 18.14
C ASP A 106 -7.43 27.53 18.02
N GLY A 107 -6.69 26.53 18.51
CA GLY A 107 -7.03 25.12 18.42
C GLY A 107 -5.98 24.31 17.67
N TRP A 108 -6.39 23.18 17.10
CA TRP A 108 -5.53 22.29 16.36
C TRP A 108 -5.39 22.71 14.90
N GLY A 109 -4.19 22.63 14.34
CA GLY A 109 -3.90 22.98 12.96
C GLY A 109 -2.70 22.23 12.40
N ALA A 110 -2.36 22.50 11.14
CA ALA A 110 -1.18 21.90 10.53
C ALA A 110 0.10 22.32 11.28
N PRO A 111 1.08 21.42 11.47
CA PRO A 111 2.32 21.73 12.16
C PRO A 111 3.06 22.92 11.53
N ILE A 112 3.41 23.91 12.33
CA ILE A 112 4.09 25.14 11.88
C ILE A 112 5.48 24.82 11.32
N SER A 113 6.11 23.74 11.80
CA SER A 113 7.44 23.33 11.36
C SER A 113 7.54 23.05 9.86
N GLY A 114 6.42 22.76 9.17
CA GLY A 114 6.36 22.47 7.73
C GLY A 114 7.21 21.26 7.31
N LYS A 115 7.59 20.40 8.25
CA LYS A 115 8.40 19.21 7.96
C LYS A 115 7.58 18.22 7.13
N GLU A 116 8.17 17.69 6.05
CA GLU A 116 7.50 16.72 5.14
C GLU A 116 7.03 15.46 5.87
N LEU A 117 7.68 15.08 6.98
CA LEU A 117 7.30 13.92 7.77
C LEU A 117 5.89 14.05 8.39
N PHE A 118 5.39 15.28 8.57
CA PHE A 118 4.04 15.56 9.07
C PHE A 118 3.00 15.76 7.96
N ALA A 119 3.37 15.52 6.71
CA ALA A 119 2.42 15.57 5.60
C ALA A 119 1.33 14.50 5.75
N GLU A 120 0.11 14.84 5.31
CA GLU A 120 -0.99 13.90 5.24
C GLU A 120 -0.59 12.66 4.42
N GLN A 121 -0.94 11.49 4.91
CA GLN A 121 -0.70 10.21 4.26
C GLN A 121 -2.02 9.49 4.02
N ARG A 122 -2.17 8.95 2.81
CA ARG A 122 -3.32 8.11 2.43
C ARG A 122 -2.89 6.65 2.35
N LEU A 123 -3.73 5.78 2.88
CA LEU A 123 -3.50 4.35 2.78
C LEU A 123 -3.91 3.84 1.38
N PRO A 124 -3.34 2.71 0.94
CA PRO A 124 -3.78 2.05 -0.28
C PRO A 124 -5.27 1.67 -0.22
N PRO A 125 -5.98 1.67 -1.35
CA PRO A 125 -7.35 1.16 -1.41
C PRO A 125 -7.44 -0.28 -0.90
N GLY A 126 -8.57 -0.62 -0.26
CA GLY A 126 -8.79 -1.95 0.30
C GLY A 126 -8.14 -2.19 1.68
N ILE A 127 -7.56 -1.15 2.29
CA ILE A 127 -7.04 -1.16 3.65
C ILE A 127 -7.96 -0.35 4.55
N ALA A 128 -8.31 -0.90 5.72
CA ALA A 128 -9.08 -0.24 6.76
C ALA A 128 -8.23 -0.01 8.01
N LEU A 129 -8.54 1.09 8.72
CA LEU A 129 -7.97 1.40 10.03
C LEU A 129 -9.06 1.30 11.09
N GLU A 130 -8.69 0.76 12.24
CA GLU A 130 -9.50 0.79 13.46
C GLU A 130 -8.64 1.31 14.60
N LEU A 131 -9.15 2.33 15.30
CA LEU A 131 -8.49 2.92 16.45
C LEU A 131 -9.18 2.49 17.74
N GLU A 132 -8.42 1.95 18.65
CA GLU A 132 -8.83 1.62 20.01
C GLU A 132 -8.02 2.45 21.00
N LEU A 133 -8.69 3.20 21.88
CA LEU A 133 -8.05 3.94 22.96
C LEU A 133 -8.43 3.33 24.30
N GLU A 134 -7.57 3.45 25.31
CA GLU A 134 -7.81 2.89 26.64
C GLU A 134 -9.15 3.38 27.24
N ASP A 135 -9.47 4.67 27.06
CA ASP A 135 -10.70 5.29 27.57
C ASP A 135 -11.86 5.26 26.57
N ALA A 136 -11.63 4.88 25.30
CA ALA A 136 -12.62 4.82 24.23
C ALA A 136 -12.30 3.67 23.27
N PRO A 137 -12.75 2.43 23.59
CA PRO A 137 -12.36 1.23 22.84
C PRO A 137 -12.86 1.21 21.38
N PHE A 138 -13.77 2.08 21.01
CA PHE A 138 -14.24 2.27 19.63
C PHE A 138 -14.27 3.75 19.32
N VAL A 139 -13.36 4.20 18.45
CA VAL A 139 -13.28 5.57 18.01
C VAL A 139 -13.78 5.67 16.57
N GLU A 140 -14.82 6.46 16.36
CA GLU A 140 -15.33 6.76 15.02
C GLU A 140 -14.34 7.64 14.26
N LEU A 141 -13.96 7.23 13.04
CA LEU A 141 -12.98 7.94 12.22
C LEU A 141 -13.62 8.86 11.18
N SER A 142 -14.92 8.74 10.99
CA SER A 142 -15.68 9.60 10.08
C SER A 142 -15.79 11.01 10.65
N PRO A 143 -15.56 12.06 9.86
CA PRO A 143 -15.83 13.41 10.30
C PRO A 143 -17.34 13.57 10.53
N ASP A 144 -17.71 14.21 11.63
CA ASP A 144 -19.09 14.63 11.88
C ASP A 144 -19.51 15.64 10.79
N ASP A 145 -20.31 15.18 9.83
CA ASP A 145 -20.84 16.01 8.72
C ASP A 145 -22.10 16.78 9.17
N ASP A 146 -22.06 17.42 10.35
CA ASP A 146 -23.16 18.20 10.89
C ASP A 146 -23.29 19.62 10.30
N GLY A 147 -22.45 19.94 9.28
CA GLY A 147 -22.53 21.20 8.53
C GLY A 147 -22.16 22.45 9.33
N GLU A 148 -21.73 22.32 10.56
CA GLU A 148 -21.10 23.38 11.34
C GLU A 148 -19.57 23.37 11.11
N ALA A 149 -18.89 24.48 11.36
CA ALA A 149 -17.45 24.58 11.18
C ALA A 149 -16.76 23.47 11.98
N GLU A 150 -16.18 22.49 11.25
CA GLU A 150 -15.54 21.33 11.82
C GLU A 150 -14.45 21.77 12.81
N ILE A 151 -14.67 21.50 14.10
CA ILE A 151 -13.62 21.66 15.11
C ILE A 151 -12.68 20.47 14.94
N ILE A 152 -11.62 20.69 14.18
CA ILE A 152 -10.59 19.67 13.98
C ILE A 152 -10.01 19.30 15.35
N SER A 153 -10.17 18.03 15.75
CA SER A 153 -9.60 17.50 16.99
C SER A 153 -8.95 16.15 16.72
N PRO A 154 -7.68 15.94 17.10
CA PRO A 154 -7.04 14.64 16.95
C PRO A 154 -7.63 13.63 17.92
N GLN A 155 -7.65 12.35 17.52
CA GLN A 155 -8.04 11.27 18.41
C GLN A 155 -6.89 10.85 19.34
N VAL A 156 -5.62 10.95 18.89
CA VAL A 156 -4.44 10.64 19.68
C VAL A 156 -3.66 11.92 19.94
N VAL A 157 -3.30 12.18 21.19
CA VAL A 157 -2.54 13.37 21.58
C VAL A 157 -1.20 12.96 22.18
N PHE A 158 -0.15 13.63 21.73
CA PHE A 158 1.22 13.57 22.22
C PHE A 158 1.49 14.84 23.01
N TYR A 159 1.52 14.72 24.33
CA TYR A 159 1.60 15.86 25.22
C TYR A 159 3.04 16.35 25.40
N ALA A 160 3.18 17.65 25.53
CA ALA A 160 4.46 18.28 25.87
C ALA A 160 5.03 17.79 27.23
N SER A 161 4.22 17.17 28.09
CA SER A 161 4.66 16.51 29.32
C SER A 161 5.45 15.23 29.09
N GLY A 162 5.44 14.67 27.86
CA GLY A 162 6.08 13.41 27.53
C GLY A 162 5.16 12.19 27.65
N GLU A 163 3.86 12.42 27.70
CA GLU A 163 2.83 11.39 27.72
C GLU A 163 2.10 11.32 26.38
N ALA A 164 1.52 10.18 26.07
CA ALA A 164 0.66 10.01 24.91
C ALA A 164 -0.68 9.39 25.31
N THR A 165 -1.74 9.70 24.58
CA THR A 165 -3.00 8.94 24.69
C THR A 165 -2.73 7.48 24.36
N VAL A 166 -2.98 6.57 25.29
CA VAL A 166 -2.69 5.13 25.13
C VAL A 166 -3.68 4.49 24.17
N GLY A 167 -3.19 3.68 23.25
CA GLY A 167 -4.07 3.05 22.28
C GLY A 167 -3.40 2.08 21.33
N THR A 168 -4.21 1.63 20.38
CA THR A 168 -3.83 0.68 19.35
C THR A 168 -4.46 1.08 18.03
N ILE A 169 -3.70 1.00 16.94
CA ILE A 169 -4.22 1.07 15.57
C ILE A 169 -4.11 -0.31 14.95
N ASN A 170 -5.25 -0.88 14.56
CA ASN A 170 -5.33 -2.10 13.79
C ASN A 170 -5.49 -1.76 12.30
N VAL A 171 -4.73 -2.44 11.46
CA VAL A 171 -4.74 -2.27 10.00
C VAL A 171 -5.23 -3.57 9.36
N PHE A 172 -6.38 -3.51 8.71
CA PHE A 172 -7.07 -4.67 8.14
C PHE A 172 -7.12 -4.64 6.62
N GLN A 173 -7.19 -5.84 6.03
CA GLN A 173 -7.62 -6.01 4.65
C GLN A 173 -9.16 -5.96 4.61
N VAL A 174 -9.74 -5.08 3.80
CA VAL A 174 -11.21 -4.94 3.69
C VAL A 174 -11.88 -6.18 3.10
N GLU A 175 -11.20 -6.87 2.16
CA GLU A 175 -11.77 -7.99 1.40
C GLU A 175 -12.16 -9.18 2.27
N ASP A 176 -11.34 -9.53 3.25
CA ASP A 176 -11.50 -10.71 4.09
C ASP A 176 -11.48 -10.43 5.60
N GLY A 177 -11.23 -9.18 5.99
CA GLY A 177 -11.11 -8.76 7.39
C GLY A 177 -9.84 -9.27 8.07
N GLU A 178 -8.82 -9.68 7.29
CA GLU A 178 -7.55 -10.13 7.86
C GLU A 178 -6.81 -8.97 8.54
N LEU A 179 -6.36 -9.16 9.79
CA LEU A 179 -5.48 -8.23 10.47
C LEU A 179 -4.08 -8.33 9.86
N LEU A 180 -3.63 -7.26 9.20
CA LEU A 180 -2.32 -7.19 8.54
C LEU A 180 -1.24 -6.68 9.50
N TRP A 181 -1.55 -5.58 10.21
CA TRP A 181 -0.64 -4.93 11.14
C TRP A 181 -1.38 -4.42 12.36
N ARG A 182 -0.66 -4.34 13.46
CA ARG A 182 -1.08 -3.68 14.69
C ARG A 182 0.03 -2.76 15.15
N ILE A 183 -0.32 -1.50 15.47
CA ILE A 183 0.57 -0.55 16.11
C ILE A 183 -0.01 -0.31 17.49
N GLU A 184 0.71 -0.66 18.54
CA GLU A 184 0.30 -0.41 19.92
C GLU A 184 1.33 0.48 20.61
N TRP A 185 0.88 1.30 21.54
CA TRP A 185 1.77 2.18 22.29
C TRP A 185 1.25 2.41 23.71
N ASP A 186 2.22 2.67 24.58
CA ASP A 186 1.96 2.98 25.99
C ASP A 186 1.89 4.49 26.26
N LEU A 187 1.65 4.85 27.53
CA LEU A 187 1.59 6.23 28.01
C LEU A 187 2.89 7.03 27.72
N PHE A 188 4.02 6.35 27.62
CA PHE A 188 5.32 6.98 27.36
C PHE A 188 5.67 7.00 25.87
N GLY A 189 4.72 6.67 25.00
CA GLY A 189 4.92 6.68 23.56
C GLY A 189 5.93 5.65 23.06
N ARG A 190 6.03 4.50 23.72
CA ARG A 190 6.78 3.36 23.19
C ARG A 190 5.88 2.63 22.23
N PHE A 191 6.26 2.65 20.94
CA PHE A 191 5.50 2.08 19.86
C PHE A 191 6.04 0.70 19.50
N ASP A 192 5.14 -0.29 19.47
CA ASP A 192 5.42 -1.64 18.98
C ASP A 192 4.61 -1.88 17.70
N VAL A 193 5.28 -2.27 16.62
CA VAL A 193 4.65 -2.61 15.34
C VAL A 193 4.63 -4.12 15.19
N LEU A 194 3.45 -4.70 15.19
CA LEU A 194 3.22 -6.13 15.21
C LEU A 194 2.62 -6.57 13.88
N ARG A 195 3.24 -7.55 13.23
CA ARG A 195 2.66 -8.15 12.04
C ARG A 195 1.59 -9.15 12.46
N ARG A 196 0.37 -9.03 11.93
CA ARG A 196 -0.80 -9.86 12.32
C ARG A 196 -1.06 -9.89 13.83
N GLY A 197 -0.66 -8.85 14.55
CA GLY A 197 -0.79 -8.78 16.00
C GLY A 197 0.19 -9.66 16.78
N GLU A 198 1.20 -10.24 16.13
CA GLU A 198 2.23 -11.07 16.76
C GLU A 198 3.59 -10.34 16.70
N ALA A 199 4.34 -10.37 17.81
CA ALA A 199 5.69 -9.83 17.84
C ALA A 199 6.60 -10.64 16.89
N GLU A 200 7.46 -9.95 16.11
CA GLU A 200 8.49 -10.64 15.33
C GLU A 200 9.43 -11.39 16.29
N VAL A 201 9.45 -12.71 16.15
CA VAL A 201 10.42 -13.55 16.88
C VAL A 201 11.74 -13.46 16.13
N GLU A 202 12.66 -12.61 16.59
CA GLU A 202 14.05 -12.64 16.12
C GLU A 202 14.68 -14.00 16.46
N TYR A 203 15.10 -14.73 15.42
CA TYR A 203 15.86 -15.99 15.54
C TYR A 203 17.35 -15.72 15.39
#